data_ba6062013b36c9ff07df30ae2d18dd82
#
_entry.id   ba6062013b36c9ff07df30ae2d18dd82
#
_cell.length_a   1.000
_cell.length_b   1.000
_cell.length_c   1.000
_cell.angle_alpha   90.00
_cell.angle_beta   90.00
_cell.angle_gamma   90.00
#
_symmetry.space_group_name_H-M   'P 1'
#
loop_
_entity.id
_entity.type
_entity.pdbx_description
1 polymer ?
#
loop_
_entity_poly.entity_id
_entity_poly.type
_entity_poly.pdbx_seq_one_letter_code
_entity_poly.pdbx_strand_id
1 'polypeptide(L)' 'MAMFYDPKDSADLARVETILKEGGIEYFLRSEPQSGIGPLQVHVAEEDIPRAEKLLRKEELKKEPPR' A
#
# COMPACT_ATOMS: atom_id res chain seq x y z
N MET A 1 -13.26 2.93 -5.84
CA MET A 1 -11.93 2.74 -5.23
C MET A 1 -11.99 3.09 -3.76
N ALA A 2 -11.29 2.36 -2.95
CA ALA A 2 -11.27 2.57 -1.52
C ALA A 2 -9.83 2.72 -1.05
N MET A 3 -9.63 3.50 0.02
CA MET A 3 -8.29 3.65 0.57
C MET A 3 -7.85 2.33 1.18
N PHE A 4 -6.71 1.86 0.72
CA PHE A 4 -6.15 0.60 1.19
C PHE A 4 -5.06 0.83 2.23
N TYR A 5 -4.21 1.82 2.01
CA TYR A 5 -3.05 2.00 2.86
C TYR A 5 -2.69 3.48 2.95
N ASP A 6 -2.30 3.91 4.12
CA ASP A 6 -1.88 5.29 4.37
C ASP A 6 -0.40 5.26 4.74
N PRO A 7 0.50 5.42 3.77
CA PRO A 7 1.93 5.34 4.05
C PRO A 7 2.37 6.44 5.01
N LYS A 8 3.32 6.12 5.86
CA LYS A 8 3.83 7.10 6.80
C LYS A 8 4.97 7.94 6.22
N ASP A 9 5.59 7.48 5.15
CA ASP A 9 6.64 8.25 4.47
C ASP A 9 6.82 7.71 3.05
N SER A 10 7.72 8.37 2.30
CA SER A 10 7.95 8.01 0.90
C SER A 10 8.49 6.60 0.74
N ALA A 11 9.34 6.17 1.65
CA ALA A 11 9.91 4.83 1.58
C ALA A 11 8.82 3.78 1.79
N ASP A 12 7.91 4.06 2.71
CA ASP A 12 6.80 3.16 2.98
C ASP A 12 5.88 3.07 1.76
N LEU A 13 5.64 4.21 1.12
CA LEU A 13 4.84 4.25 -0.08
C LEU A 13 5.46 3.40 -1.19
N ALA A 14 6.76 3.58 -1.42
CA ALA A 14 7.45 2.81 -2.46
C ALA A 14 7.38 1.31 -2.21
N ARG A 15 7.47 0.92 -0.95
CA ARG A 15 7.37 -0.49 -0.57
C ARG A 15 6.01 -1.06 -0.94
N VAL A 16 4.94 -0.32 -0.59
CA VAL A 16 3.60 -0.79 -0.88
C VAL A 16 3.34 -0.82 -2.38
N GLU A 17 3.83 0.18 -3.10
CA GLU A 17 3.68 0.19 -4.55
C GLU A 17 4.32 -1.05 -5.18
N THR A 18 5.51 -1.40 -4.73
CA THR A 18 6.21 -2.56 -5.26
C THR A 18 5.42 -3.84 -4.99
N ILE A 19 4.88 -3.96 -3.78
CA ILE A 19 4.11 -5.13 -3.40
C ILE A 19 2.89 -5.29 -4.30
N LEU A 20 2.18 -4.20 -4.54
CA LEU A 20 0.98 -4.24 -5.36
C LEU A 20 1.30 -4.53 -6.83
N LYS A 21 2.37 -3.95 -7.32
CA LYS A 21 2.80 -4.20 -8.70
C LYS A 21 3.16 -5.66 -8.90
N GLU A 22 3.89 -6.23 -7.97
CA GLU A 22 4.29 -7.63 -8.06
C GLU A 22 3.09 -8.55 -7.99
N GLY A 23 2.06 -8.15 -7.27
CA GLY A 23 0.85 -8.93 -7.16
C GLY A 23 -0.13 -8.71 -8.31
N GLY A 24 0.21 -7.82 -9.24
CA GLY A 24 -0.67 -7.54 -10.37
C GLY A 24 -1.92 -6.78 -9.99
N ILE A 25 -1.87 -6.00 -8.93
CA ILE A 25 -3.03 -5.24 -8.45
C ILE A 25 -2.89 -3.79 -8.90
N GLU A 26 -3.94 -3.28 -9.52
CA GLU A 26 -3.99 -1.88 -9.90
C GLU A 26 -4.26 -1.02 -8.68
N TYR A 27 -3.59 0.13 -8.63
CA TYR A 27 -3.76 1.05 -7.52
C TYR A 27 -3.67 2.48 -8.02
N PHE A 28 -4.20 3.39 -7.21
CA PHE A 28 -4.12 4.81 -7.48
C PHE A 28 -3.56 5.52 -6.26
N LEU A 29 -2.80 6.57 -6.52
CA LEU A 29 -2.27 7.41 -5.47
C LEU A 29 -3.10 8.68 -5.38
N ARG A 30 -3.43 9.06 -4.15
CA ARG A 30 -4.29 10.20 -3.94
C ARG A 30 -3.76 11.03 -2.78
N SER A 31 -3.67 12.35 -2.99
CA SER A 31 -3.19 13.23 -1.93
C SER A 31 -4.36 13.67 -1.06
N GLU A 32 -4.07 13.90 0.21
CA GLU A 32 -5.03 14.42 1.15
C GLU A 32 -5.17 15.91 0.90
N PRO A 33 -6.33 16.39 0.46
CA PRO A 33 -6.45 17.80 0.11
C PRO A 33 -6.27 18.74 1.31
N GLN A 34 -6.51 18.27 2.50
CA GLN A 34 -6.45 19.14 3.67
C GLN A 34 -5.05 19.29 4.23
N SER A 35 -4.25 18.26 4.18
CA SER A 35 -2.91 18.34 4.73
C SER A 35 -1.90 18.85 3.72
N GLY A 36 -2.03 18.44 2.47
CA GLY A 36 -1.08 18.84 1.43
C GLY A 36 0.35 18.47 1.71
N ILE A 37 0.60 17.79 2.80
CA ILE A 37 1.93 17.41 3.24
C ILE A 37 1.91 15.92 3.53
N GLY A 38 2.98 15.25 3.15
CA GLY A 38 3.11 13.84 3.44
C GLY A 38 2.88 12.97 2.22
N PRO A 39 3.06 11.68 2.38
CA PRO A 39 2.94 10.74 1.26
C PRO A 39 1.50 10.59 0.81
N LEU A 40 1.37 10.14 -0.43
CA LEU A 40 0.05 9.93 -1.03
C LEU A 40 -0.59 8.66 -0.45
N GLN A 41 -1.91 8.69 -0.38
CA GLN A 41 -2.67 7.53 0.04
C GLN A 41 -2.78 6.55 -1.10
N VAL A 42 -2.76 5.27 -0.77
CA VAL A 42 -2.88 4.20 -1.76
C VAL A 42 -4.33 3.72 -1.80
N HIS A 43 -4.93 3.77 -2.98
CA HIS A 43 -6.30 3.34 -3.19
C HIS A 43 -6.32 2.17 -4.17
N VAL A 44 -7.13 1.17 -3.90
CA VAL A 44 -7.33 0.04 -4.78
C VAL A 44 -8.81 -0.22 -4.94
N ALA A 45 -9.17 -1.03 -5.94
CA ALA A 45 -10.56 -1.43 -6.10
C ALA A 45 -11.02 -2.20 -4.85
N GLU A 46 -12.26 -1.97 -4.45
CA GLU A 46 -12.78 -2.60 -3.26
C GLU A 46 -12.67 -4.11 -3.32
N GLU A 47 -12.88 -4.67 -4.49
CA GLU A 47 -12.80 -6.12 -4.67
C GLU A 47 -11.38 -6.64 -4.55
N ASP A 48 -10.38 -5.77 -4.69
CA ASP A 48 -8.98 -6.16 -4.59
C ASP A 48 -8.41 -5.96 -3.19
N ILE A 49 -9.16 -5.34 -2.30
CA ILE A 49 -8.65 -5.06 -0.95
C ILE A 49 -8.23 -6.33 -0.22
N PRO A 50 -9.02 -7.41 -0.20
CA PRO A 50 -8.58 -8.62 0.49
C PRO A 50 -7.29 -9.19 -0.08
N ARG A 51 -7.14 -9.14 -1.40
CA ARG A 51 -5.93 -9.62 -2.05
C ARG A 51 -4.74 -8.74 -1.70
N ALA A 52 -4.95 -7.42 -1.74
CA ALA A 52 -3.88 -6.49 -1.43
C ALA A 52 -3.43 -6.63 0.02
N GLU A 53 -4.38 -6.80 0.94
CA GLU A 53 -4.05 -7.01 2.34
C GLU A 53 -3.24 -8.29 2.54
N LYS A 54 -3.61 -9.33 1.82
CA LYS A 54 -2.90 -10.59 1.92
C LYS A 54 -1.46 -10.46 1.45
N LEU A 55 -1.26 -9.73 0.36
CA LEU A 55 0.08 -9.50 -0.16
C LEU A 55 0.92 -8.69 0.81
N LEU A 56 0.35 -7.66 1.37
CA LEU A 56 1.07 -6.81 2.31
C LEU A 56 1.46 -7.59 3.56
N ARG A 57 0.53 -8.37 4.07
CA ARG A 57 0.80 -9.19 5.26
C ARG A 57 1.89 -10.21 4.99
N LYS A 58 1.86 -10.83 3.81
CA LYS A 58 2.87 -11.80 3.44
C LYS A 58 4.25 -11.16 3.38
N GLU A 59 4.32 -9.96 2.86
CA GLU A 59 5.59 -9.25 2.76
C GLU A 59 6.11 -8.88 4.14
N GLU A 60 5.23 -8.47 5.03
CA GLU A 60 5.63 -8.14 6.39
C GLU A 60 6.15 -9.34 7.14
N LEU A 61 5.55 -10.50 6.92
CA LEU A 61 6.01 -11.73 7.55
C LEU A 61 7.40 -12.11 7.03
N LYS A 62 7.65 -11.87 5.77
CA LYS A 62 8.97 -12.17 5.19
C LYS A 62 10.05 -11.30 5.78
N LYS A 63 9.71 -10.11 6.23
CA LYS A 63 10.68 -9.17 6.75
C LYS A 63 11.03 -9.41 8.19
N GLU A 64 10.32 -10.29 8.85
CA GLU A 64 10.64 -10.58 10.24
C GLU A 64 12.04 -11.18 10.34
N PRO A 65 12.86 -10.70 11.28
CA PRO A 65 14.19 -11.26 11.41
C PRO A 65 14.13 -12.70 11.89
N PRO A 66 15.05 -13.53 11.42
CA PRO A 66 15.11 -14.92 11.89
C PRO A 66 15.44 -14.98 13.36
N ARG A 67 14.97 -16.00 14.01
CA ARG A 67 15.19 -16.16 15.44
C ARG A 67 16.06 -17.33 15.77
#